data_6d9155a10f9aa6cde9096ab7a01cf890
#
_entry.id   6d9155a10f9aa6cde9096ab7a01cf890
#
_cell.length_a   1.000
_cell.length_b   1.000
_cell.length_c   1.000
_cell.angle_alpha   90.00
_cell.angle_beta   90.00
_cell.angle_gamma   90.00
#
_symmetry.space_group_name_H-M   'P 1'
#
loop_
_entity.id
_entity.type
_entity.pdbx_description
1 polymer ?
#
loop_
_entity_poly.entity_id
_entity_poly.type
_entity_poly.pdbx_seq_one_letter_code
_entity_poly.pdbx_strand_id
1 'polypeptide(L)'
;MTTEDTENKNVIFIVLDSLRKDKLSVYDDEVDFTSNIQQFAENSRVYANVTAQAPWTLPSHASIFTGQYPWDHEATHKNTHLDTKRELLAEKFQSEGYETYAITPNAWISKPMGTTKGFEYTENFLGLASYDPVQNIFESLRTRFDSIDRQTRRKIAGFLDGVFNKIGSSDICKSRETVDEVKNTLQKIDEDENFFLFTNLMTAHEPYEVGEPPREYL
;
A
#
# COMPACT_ATOMS: atom_id res chain seq x y z
N MET A 1 -5.79 -21.23 34.55
CA MET A 1 -5.62 -20.47 33.30
C MET A 1 -4.17 -20.60 32.97
N THR A 2 -3.84 -21.52 32.08
CA THR A 2 -2.49 -21.66 31.54
C THR A 2 -2.21 -20.45 30.68
N THR A 3 -1.19 -19.67 31.04
CA THR A 3 -0.60 -18.67 30.14
C THR A 3 -0.09 -19.45 28.92
N GLU A 4 -0.87 -19.46 27.84
CA GLU A 4 -0.32 -19.80 26.54
C GLU A 4 0.80 -18.78 26.32
N ASP A 5 2.03 -19.26 26.14
CA ASP A 5 3.12 -18.48 25.61
C ASP A 5 2.62 -17.86 24.30
N THR A 6 2.28 -16.58 24.33
CA THR A 6 2.02 -15.82 23.13
C THR A 6 3.37 -15.56 22.50
N GLU A 7 3.93 -16.57 21.80
CA GLU A 7 5.02 -16.30 20.87
C GLU A 7 4.56 -15.18 19.95
N ASN A 8 5.25 -14.05 20.03
CA ASN A 8 5.04 -12.96 19.10
C ASN A 8 5.26 -13.50 17.69
N LYS A 9 4.26 -13.35 16.82
CA LYS A 9 4.30 -13.90 15.46
C LYS A 9 4.60 -12.80 14.48
N ASN A 10 5.54 -13.05 13.59
CA ASN A 10 5.79 -12.17 12.45
C ASN A 10 4.55 -12.04 11.58
N VAL A 11 4.30 -10.82 11.09
CA VAL A 11 3.12 -10.51 10.28
C VAL A 11 3.55 -9.93 8.93
N ILE A 12 3.13 -10.59 7.85
CA ILE A 12 3.27 -10.08 6.48
C ILE A 12 1.86 -9.80 5.94
N PHE A 13 1.58 -8.52 5.62
CA PHE A 13 0.32 -8.10 5.08
C PHE A 13 0.47 -7.70 3.61
N ILE A 14 -0.03 -8.53 2.71
CA ILE A 14 0.07 -8.35 1.27
C ILE A 14 -1.28 -7.92 0.71
N VAL A 15 -1.29 -6.79 -0.02
CA VAL A 15 -2.45 -6.34 -0.79
C VAL A 15 -2.15 -6.50 -2.28
N LEU A 16 -3.03 -7.15 -3.01
CA LEU A 16 -3.01 -7.22 -4.48
C LEU A 16 -4.01 -6.17 -5.00
N ASP A 17 -3.50 -4.99 -5.36
CA ASP A 17 -4.33 -3.85 -5.72
C ASP A 17 -5.13 -4.12 -6.99
N SER A 18 -6.41 -3.74 -6.99
CA SER A 18 -7.35 -3.92 -8.11
C SER A 18 -7.60 -5.38 -8.54
N LEU A 19 -7.05 -6.37 -7.83
CA LEU A 19 -7.30 -7.78 -8.16
C LEU A 19 -8.75 -8.16 -7.83
N ARG A 20 -9.44 -8.66 -8.83
CA ARG A 20 -10.83 -9.09 -8.71
C ARG A 20 -10.90 -10.52 -8.14
N LYS A 21 -11.84 -10.72 -7.22
CA LYS A 21 -12.11 -12.04 -6.60
C LYS A 21 -12.39 -13.12 -7.64
N ASP A 22 -13.20 -12.81 -8.69
CA ASP A 22 -13.56 -13.73 -9.77
C ASP A 22 -12.41 -14.08 -10.74
N LYS A 23 -11.19 -13.61 -10.45
CA LYS A 23 -9.96 -13.95 -11.17
C LYS A 23 -9.00 -14.77 -10.31
N LEU A 24 -9.51 -15.38 -9.25
CA LEU A 24 -8.76 -16.26 -8.37
C LEU A 24 -9.36 -17.66 -8.36
N SER A 25 -8.54 -18.68 -8.64
CA SER A 25 -8.94 -20.10 -8.61
C SER A 25 -9.49 -20.55 -7.26
N VAL A 26 -9.16 -19.86 -6.16
CA VAL A 26 -9.74 -20.09 -4.83
C VAL A 26 -11.24 -19.85 -4.78
N TYR A 27 -11.79 -19.05 -5.69
CA TYR A 27 -13.19 -18.64 -5.72
C TYR A 27 -13.92 -19.01 -7.01
N ASP A 28 -13.21 -19.45 -8.03
CA ASP A 28 -13.76 -19.78 -9.35
C ASP A 28 -12.94 -20.91 -9.97
N ASP A 29 -13.55 -22.09 -10.10
CA ASP A 29 -12.91 -23.30 -10.64
C ASP A 29 -12.59 -23.20 -12.14
N GLU A 30 -13.14 -22.21 -12.85
CA GLU A 30 -12.81 -21.94 -14.25
C GLU A 30 -11.48 -21.16 -14.41
N VAL A 31 -10.93 -20.65 -13.31
CA VAL A 31 -9.66 -19.90 -13.27
C VAL A 31 -8.52 -20.87 -12.95
N ASP A 32 -7.57 -21.02 -13.86
CA ASP A 32 -6.45 -21.98 -13.75
C ASP A 32 -5.05 -21.33 -13.58
N PHE A 33 -4.95 -19.99 -13.70
CA PHE A 33 -3.68 -19.27 -13.73
C PHE A 33 -3.22 -18.70 -12.36
N THR A 34 -3.93 -18.99 -11.26
CA THR A 34 -3.55 -18.55 -9.90
C THR A 34 -3.27 -19.74 -8.96
N SER A 35 -2.65 -20.78 -9.49
CA SER A 35 -2.38 -22.05 -8.80
C SER A 35 -1.57 -21.88 -7.50
N ASN A 36 -0.61 -20.94 -7.43
CA ASN A 36 0.16 -20.69 -6.21
C ASN A 36 -0.71 -20.10 -5.09
N ILE A 37 -1.68 -19.25 -5.42
CA ILE A 37 -2.64 -18.71 -4.44
C ILE A 37 -3.58 -19.83 -3.99
N GLN A 38 -3.99 -20.70 -4.90
CA GLN A 38 -4.79 -21.88 -4.59
C GLN A 38 -4.07 -22.80 -3.60
N GLN A 39 -2.82 -23.15 -3.89
CA GLN A 39 -2.00 -23.98 -3.01
C GLN A 39 -1.79 -23.33 -1.62
N PHE A 40 -1.56 -22.05 -1.56
CA PHE A 40 -1.46 -21.31 -0.30
C PHE A 40 -2.78 -21.37 0.48
N ALA A 41 -3.91 -21.27 -0.19
CA ALA A 41 -5.23 -21.30 0.41
C ALA A 41 -5.59 -22.64 1.06
N GLU A 42 -5.04 -23.77 0.58
CA GLU A 42 -5.28 -25.11 1.13
C GLU A 42 -4.89 -25.23 2.62
N ASN A 43 -3.89 -24.44 3.05
CA ASN A 43 -3.42 -24.42 4.43
C ASN A 43 -3.75 -23.10 5.14
N SER A 44 -4.74 -22.35 4.64
CA SER A 44 -5.09 -21.02 5.11
C SER A 44 -6.57 -20.90 5.44
N ARG A 45 -6.92 -19.84 6.18
CA ARG A 45 -8.33 -19.46 6.36
C ARG A 45 -8.76 -18.56 5.22
N VAL A 46 -9.70 -19.03 4.40
CA VAL A 46 -10.26 -18.28 3.26
C VAL A 46 -11.56 -17.58 3.68
N TYR A 47 -11.66 -16.29 3.43
CA TYR A 47 -12.86 -15.49 3.66
C TYR A 47 -13.54 -15.15 2.33
N ALA A 48 -14.73 -15.70 2.10
CA ALA A 48 -15.45 -15.53 0.84
C ALA A 48 -16.17 -14.17 0.72
N ASN A 49 -16.54 -13.55 1.85
CA ASN A 49 -17.40 -12.36 1.90
C ASN A 49 -16.66 -11.20 2.61
N VAL A 50 -15.63 -10.68 1.96
CA VAL A 50 -14.91 -9.49 2.41
C VAL A 50 -15.17 -8.35 1.43
N THR A 51 -15.42 -7.15 1.95
CA THR A 51 -15.69 -5.96 1.15
C THR A 51 -14.70 -4.86 1.51
N ALA A 52 -14.03 -4.29 0.51
CA ALA A 52 -13.21 -3.10 0.68
C ALA A 52 -14.09 -1.91 1.12
N GLN A 53 -13.57 -1.08 2.02
CA GLN A 53 -14.33 0.04 2.57
C GLN A 53 -14.48 1.22 1.60
N ALA A 54 -13.70 1.22 0.51
CA ALA A 54 -13.75 2.23 -0.53
C ALA A 54 -13.29 1.66 -1.89
N PRO A 55 -13.69 2.29 -3.01
CA PRO A 55 -13.41 1.77 -4.36
C PRO A 55 -12.03 2.16 -4.92
N TRP A 56 -11.16 2.80 -4.13
CA TRP A 56 -9.83 3.18 -4.57
C TRP A 56 -8.83 3.19 -3.40
N THR A 57 -7.53 3.28 -3.70
CA THR A 57 -6.42 2.96 -2.80
C THR A 57 -6.41 3.76 -1.51
N LEU A 58 -6.36 5.11 -1.59
CA LEU A 58 -6.15 5.92 -0.38
C LEU A 58 -7.21 5.68 0.70
N PRO A 59 -8.54 5.85 0.46
CA PRO A 59 -9.51 5.65 1.52
C PRO A 59 -9.62 4.18 1.96
N SER A 60 -9.38 3.21 1.08
CA SER A 60 -9.38 1.80 1.44
C SER A 60 -8.23 1.48 2.39
N HIS A 61 -7.00 1.92 2.08
CA HIS A 61 -5.85 1.70 2.94
C HIS A 61 -5.89 2.53 4.22
N ALA A 62 -6.42 3.76 4.16
CA ALA A 62 -6.68 4.54 5.37
C ALA A 62 -7.62 3.79 6.32
N SER A 63 -8.67 3.13 5.79
CA SER A 63 -9.55 2.27 6.60
C SER A 63 -8.82 1.06 7.17
N ILE A 64 -7.95 0.39 6.40
CA ILE A 64 -7.13 -0.74 6.85
C ILE A 64 -6.21 -0.30 8.01
N PHE A 65 -5.51 0.82 7.85
CA PHE A 65 -4.51 1.27 8.83
C PHE A 65 -5.11 1.90 10.08
N THR A 66 -6.29 2.51 9.99
CA THR A 66 -6.95 3.18 11.13
C THR A 66 -8.00 2.32 11.83
N GLY A 67 -8.54 1.30 11.15
CA GLY A 67 -9.72 0.58 11.58
C GLY A 67 -10.99 1.43 11.54
N GLN A 68 -11.02 2.54 10.78
CA GLN A 68 -12.14 3.47 10.66
C GLN A 68 -12.77 3.41 9.27
N TYR A 69 -14.00 3.87 9.15
CA TYR A 69 -14.63 4.06 7.85
C TYR A 69 -14.19 5.37 7.19
N PRO A 70 -14.35 5.53 5.85
CA PRO A 70 -13.95 6.73 5.13
C PRO A 70 -14.57 8.04 5.64
N TRP A 71 -15.76 8.00 6.19
CA TRP A 71 -16.41 9.19 6.79
C TRP A 71 -15.84 9.58 8.16
N ASP A 72 -15.11 8.68 8.84
CA ASP A 72 -14.49 8.93 10.14
C ASP A 72 -13.05 9.42 9.99
N HIS A 73 -12.26 8.80 9.08
CA HIS A 73 -10.87 9.20 8.85
C HIS A 73 -10.72 10.29 7.78
N GLU A 74 -11.78 10.60 7.01
CA GLU A 74 -11.90 11.69 6.03
C GLU A 74 -10.87 11.68 4.88
N ALA A 75 -9.98 10.68 4.79
CA ALA A 75 -9.07 10.52 3.66
C ALA A 75 -9.86 10.03 2.44
N THR A 76 -10.25 10.96 1.56
CA THR A 76 -11.15 10.74 0.41
C THR A 76 -10.70 11.58 -0.78
N HIS A 77 -11.47 11.57 -1.87
CA HIS A 77 -11.22 12.45 -3.03
C HIS A 77 -11.28 13.95 -2.71
N LYS A 78 -11.90 14.34 -1.59
CA LYS A 78 -11.94 15.73 -1.12
C LYS A 78 -10.74 16.11 -0.27
N ASN A 79 -10.18 15.13 0.43
CA ASN A 79 -9.02 15.27 1.27
C ASN A 79 -8.09 14.08 0.98
N THR A 80 -7.10 14.27 0.12
CA THR A 80 -6.18 13.23 -0.33
C THR A 80 -5.00 13.02 0.62
N HIS A 81 -5.22 13.27 1.91
CA HIS A 81 -4.23 13.07 2.96
C HIS A 81 -4.90 12.45 4.19
N LEU A 82 -4.25 11.48 4.82
CA LEU A 82 -4.70 10.91 6.08
C LEU A 82 -4.13 11.75 7.22
N ASP A 83 -4.99 12.62 7.79
CA ASP A 83 -4.67 13.41 8.97
C ASP A 83 -5.55 12.92 10.13
N THR A 84 -5.03 12.01 10.92
CA THR A 84 -5.77 11.41 12.04
C THR A 84 -4.96 11.44 13.33
N LYS A 85 -5.68 11.63 14.45
CA LYS A 85 -5.12 11.46 15.79
C LYS A 85 -5.18 10.01 16.26
N ARG A 86 -5.83 9.13 15.48
CA ARG A 86 -5.85 7.70 15.77
C ARG A 86 -4.46 7.13 15.56
N GLU A 87 -4.10 6.24 16.45
CA GLU A 87 -2.95 5.38 16.29
C GLU A 87 -3.19 4.44 15.12
N LEU A 88 -2.24 4.40 14.18
CA LEU A 88 -2.32 3.54 13.02
C LEU A 88 -1.87 2.12 13.35
N LEU A 89 -2.23 1.16 12.52
CA LEU A 89 -1.88 -0.25 12.69
C LEU A 89 -0.36 -0.43 12.88
N ALA A 90 0.47 0.25 12.08
CA ALA A 90 1.92 0.18 12.20
C ALA A 90 2.43 0.77 13.52
N GLU A 91 1.84 1.88 14.00
CA GLU A 91 2.19 2.46 15.30
C GLU A 91 1.87 1.49 16.45
N LYS A 92 0.77 0.73 16.34
CA LYS A 92 0.43 -0.30 17.32
C LYS A 92 1.45 -1.44 17.35
N PHE A 93 1.84 -1.95 16.17
CA PHE A 93 2.90 -2.95 16.09
C PHE A 93 4.21 -2.43 16.68
N GLN A 94 4.58 -1.19 16.36
CA GLN A 94 5.77 -0.55 16.91
C GLN A 94 5.71 -0.43 18.45
N SER A 95 4.55 -0.06 19.01
CA SER A 95 4.37 0.03 20.47
C SER A 95 4.46 -1.32 21.18
N GLU A 96 4.22 -2.43 20.46
CA GLU A 96 4.39 -3.80 20.95
C GLU A 96 5.80 -4.37 20.66
N GLY A 97 6.74 -3.53 20.20
CA GLY A 97 8.13 -3.89 19.98
C GLY A 97 8.42 -4.59 18.64
N TYR A 98 7.54 -4.45 17.66
CA TYR A 98 7.77 -4.96 16.31
C TYR A 98 8.55 -3.93 15.48
N GLU A 99 9.49 -4.40 14.67
CA GLU A 99 9.99 -3.61 13.55
C GLU A 99 8.93 -3.50 12.45
N THR A 100 8.83 -2.34 11.83
CA THR A 100 7.69 -2.04 10.94
C THR A 100 8.16 -1.58 9.56
N TYR A 101 7.75 -2.32 8.53
CA TYR A 101 8.20 -2.15 7.15
C TYR A 101 7.02 -1.89 6.21
N ALA A 102 7.13 -0.87 5.35
CA ALA A 102 6.19 -0.64 4.23
C ALA A 102 6.98 -0.60 2.92
N ILE A 103 6.74 -1.57 2.04
CA ILE A 103 7.43 -1.72 0.75
C ILE A 103 6.37 -1.76 -0.34
N THR A 104 6.29 -0.71 -1.18
CA THR A 104 5.19 -0.57 -2.14
C THR A 104 5.55 0.37 -3.30
N PRO A 105 5.09 0.12 -4.52
CA PRO A 105 5.17 1.06 -5.62
C PRO A 105 4.00 2.06 -5.65
N ASN A 106 3.08 2.02 -4.69
CA ASN A 106 1.86 2.82 -4.72
C ASN A 106 2.07 4.21 -4.10
N ALA A 107 1.87 5.28 -4.89
CA ALA A 107 2.03 6.66 -4.44
C ALA A 107 1.06 7.06 -3.31
N TRP A 108 -0.12 6.45 -3.24
CA TRP A 108 -1.10 6.72 -2.19
C TRP A 108 -0.73 6.11 -0.84
N ILE A 109 0.29 5.22 -0.85
CA ILE A 109 0.84 4.63 0.36
C ILE A 109 2.23 5.20 0.57
N SER A 110 2.27 6.42 1.08
CA SER A 110 3.49 7.21 1.20
C SER A 110 3.42 8.21 2.35
N LYS A 111 4.58 8.70 2.77
CA LYS A 111 4.67 9.71 3.83
C LYS A 111 3.92 11.00 3.51
N PRO A 112 3.96 11.56 2.27
CA PRO A 112 3.14 12.72 1.92
C PRO A 112 1.63 12.50 2.06
N MET A 113 1.17 11.27 1.90
CA MET A 113 -0.26 10.93 2.05
C MET A 113 -0.66 10.61 3.50
N GLY A 114 0.31 10.59 4.43
CA GLY A 114 0.07 10.30 5.85
C GLY A 114 -0.19 8.81 6.16
N THR A 115 -0.11 7.95 5.16
CA THR A 115 -0.49 6.53 5.26
C THR A 115 0.63 5.62 5.78
N THR A 116 1.87 6.13 5.85
CA THR A 116 3.02 5.35 6.33
C THR A 116 3.49 5.73 7.73
N LYS A 117 2.67 6.45 8.49
CA LYS A 117 2.97 6.77 9.87
C LYS A 117 3.06 5.48 10.71
N GLY A 118 4.14 5.37 11.52
CA GLY A 118 4.43 4.18 12.33
C GLY A 118 5.23 3.10 11.61
N PHE A 119 5.51 3.25 10.30
CA PHE A 119 6.49 2.41 9.64
C PHE A 119 7.88 3.03 9.79
N GLU A 120 8.83 2.28 10.36
CA GLU A 120 10.22 2.69 10.55
C GLU A 120 11.00 2.65 9.24
N TYR A 121 10.79 1.61 8.46
CA TYR A 121 11.33 1.48 7.11
C TYR A 121 10.23 1.66 6.07
N THR A 122 10.44 2.56 5.12
CA THR A 122 9.51 2.76 4.01
C THR A 122 10.27 2.82 2.69
N GLU A 123 9.94 1.91 1.76
CA GLU A 123 10.45 1.94 0.39
C GLU A 123 9.29 2.13 -0.59
N ASN A 124 9.37 3.21 -1.36
CA ASN A 124 8.38 3.50 -2.39
C ASN A 124 9.07 3.71 -3.74
N PHE A 125 8.92 2.74 -4.64
CA PHE A 125 9.61 2.67 -5.93
C PHE A 125 9.17 3.74 -6.94
N LEU A 126 8.15 4.53 -6.68
CA LEU A 126 7.76 5.64 -7.55
C LEU A 126 8.70 6.85 -7.46
N GLY A 127 9.78 6.76 -6.68
CA GLY A 127 10.75 7.84 -6.54
C GLY A 127 10.20 9.08 -5.80
N LEU A 128 8.95 9.04 -5.32
CA LEU A 128 8.35 10.13 -4.56
C LEU A 128 8.86 10.18 -3.11
N ALA A 129 9.32 9.06 -2.56
CA ALA A 129 9.84 8.99 -1.21
C ALA A 129 11.22 9.65 -1.07
N SER A 130 12.02 9.69 -2.14
CA SER A 130 13.33 10.32 -2.17
C SER A 130 13.32 11.75 -2.73
N TYR A 131 12.15 12.30 -3.10
CA TYR A 131 12.06 13.62 -3.71
C TYR A 131 11.67 14.66 -2.65
N ASP A 132 12.65 15.03 -1.78
CA ASP A 132 12.55 16.12 -0.82
C ASP A 132 11.96 17.43 -1.40
N PRO A 133 12.23 17.83 -2.66
CA PRO A 133 11.59 19.00 -3.26
C PRO A 133 10.06 18.86 -3.42
N VAL A 134 9.55 17.65 -3.69
CA VAL A 134 8.09 17.44 -3.84
C VAL A 134 7.42 17.46 -2.47
N GLN A 135 8.03 16.89 -1.43
CA GLN A 135 7.54 17.00 -0.05
C GLN A 135 7.48 18.47 0.40
N ASN A 136 8.54 19.24 0.16
CA ASN A 136 8.59 20.66 0.50
C ASN A 136 7.57 21.49 -0.30
N ILE A 137 7.30 21.13 -1.57
CA ILE A 137 6.26 21.77 -2.38
C ILE A 137 4.88 21.41 -1.85
N PHE A 138 4.60 20.14 -1.51
CA PHE A 138 3.31 19.74 -0.94
C PHE A 138 3.05 20.38 0.42
N GLU A 139 4.04 20.44 1.32
CA GLU A 139 3.89 21.12 2.60
C GLU A 139 3.76 22.64 2.45
N SER A 140 4.51 23.26 1.56
CA SER A 140 4.40 24.70 1.28
C SER A 140 3.09 25.07 0.58
N LEU A 141 2.57 24.16 -0.25
CA LEU A 141 1.24 24.32 -0.86
C LEU A 141 0.13 24.11 0.15
N ARG A 142 0.23 23.12 1.04
CA ARG A 142 -0.76 22.84 2.09
C ARG A 142 -0.99 24.03 2.99
N THR A 143 0.08 24.70 3.45
CA THR A 143 -0.02 25.88 4.32
C THR A 143 -0.55 27.13 3.60
N ARG A 144 -0.51 27.16 2.25
CA ARG A 144 -0.97 28.28 1.42
C ARG A 144 -2.28 28.02 0.68
N PHE A 145 -2.76 26.77 0.64
CA PHE A 145 -3.93 26.39 -0.17
C PHE A 145 -5.22 27.13 0.24
N ASP A 146 -5.37 27.45 1.51
CA ASP A 146 -6.56 28.17 2.00
C ASP A 146 -6.60 29.64 1.56
N SER A 147 -5.46 30.21 1.12
CA SER A 147 -5.34 31.60 0.64
C SER A 147 -5.28 31.74 -0.88
N ILE A 148 -5.33 30.63 -1.64
CA ILE A 148 -5.17 30.64 -3.10
C ILE A 148 -6.55 30.63 -3.79
N ASP A 149 -6.71 31.50 -4.81
CA ASP A 149 -7.94 31.60 -5.60
C ASP A 149 -8.22 30.32 -6.42
N ARG A 150 -9.48 30.10 -6.78
CA ARG A 150 -9.99 28.90 -7.44
C ARG A 150 -9.33 28.63 -8.80
N GLN A 151 -8.88 29.66 -9.52
CA GLN A 151 -8.27 29.52 -10.83
C GLN A 151 -6.83 29.05 -10.72
N THR A 152 -6.10 29.56 -9.75
CA THR A 152 -4.72 29.13 -9.43
C THR A 152 -4.71 27.71 -8.87
N ARG A 153 -5.69 27.31 -8.04
CA ARG A 153 -5.87 25.90 -7.62
C ARG A 153 -6.03 24.93 -8.79
N ARG A 154 -6.83 25.32 -9.82
CA ARG A 154 -7.00 24.52 -11.04
C ARG A 154 -5.71 24.39 -11.86
N LYS A 155 -4.92 25.48 -11.96
CA LYS A 155 -3.63 25.44 -12.67
C LYS A 155 -2.60 24.56 -11.95
N ILE A 156 -2.57 24.61 -10.61
CA ILE A 156 -1.70 23.75 -9.79
C ILE A 156 -2.14 22.30 -9.90
N ALA A 157 -3.44 22.01 -9.83
CA ALA A 157 -3.97 20.67 -10.04
C ALA A 157 -3.61 20.14 -11.43
N GLY A 158 -3.79 20.92 -12.51
CA GLY A 158 -3.41 20.52 -13.87
C GLY A 158 -1.90 20.36 -14.05
N PHE A 159 -1.07 21.12 -13.35
CA PHE A 159 0.39 20.91 -13.33
C PHE A 159 0.75 19.61 -12.61
N LEU A 160 0.13 19.35 -11.47
CA LEU A 160 0.33 18.11 -10.71
C LEU A 160 -0.15 16.90 -11.51
N ASP A 161 -1.32 16.97 -12.15
CA ASP A 161 -1.79 15.93 -13.07
C ASP A 161 -0.81 15.70 -14.24
N GLY A 162 -0.21 16.77 -14.78
CA GLY A 162 0.82 16.68 -15.82
C GLY A 162 2.13 16.05 -15.31
N VAL A 163 2.52 16.31 -14.08
CA VAL A 163 3.69 15.68 -13.42
C VAL A 163 3.37 14.21 -13.11
N PHE A 164 2.20 13.91 -12.54
CA PHE A 164 1.75 12.55 -12.28
C PHE A 164 1.63 11.73 -13.58
N ASN A 165 1.08 12.31 -14.65
CA ASN A 165 0.99 11.64 -15.95
C ASN A 165 2.35 11.42 -16.63
N LYS A 166 3.36 12.27 -16.40
CA LYS A 166 4.72 12.08 -16.89
C LYS A 166 5.53 11.07 -16.08
N ILE A 167 5.29 10.98 -14.78
CA ILE A 167 5.91 9.99 -13.89
C ILE A 167 5.22 8.63 -14.07
N GLY A 168 3.92 8.65 -14.40
CA GLY A 168 3.04 7.48 -14.36
C GLY A 168 3.05 6.55 -15.58
N SER A 169 3.77 6.86 -16.66
CA SER A 169 3.61 6.03 -17.89
C SER A 169 4.65 4.91 -18.06
N SER A 170 5.72 4.86 -17.28
CA SER A 170 6.73 3.79 -17.45
C SER A 170 7.02 2.97 -16.17
N ASP A 171 6.51 3.38 -15.02
CA ASP A 171 6.99 2.85 -13.73
C ASP A 171 5.89 2.31 -12.78
N ILE A 172 4.64 2.20 -13.23
CA ILE A 172 3.51 1.87 -12.34
C ILE A 172 3.54 0.40 -11.89
N CYS A 173 4.14 -0.49 -12.67
CA CYS A 173 4.16 -1.92 -12.34
C CYS A 173 5.55 -2.38 -11.88
N LYS A 174 6.05 -1.83 -10.76
CA LYS A 174 7.30 -2.30 -10.13
C LYS A 174 7.05 -3.43 -9.12
N SER A 175 6.07 -4.30 -9.40
CA SER A 175 5.75 -5.38 -8.47
C SER A 175 6.89 -6.40 -8.33
N ARG A 176 7.70 -6.61 -9.37
CA ARG A 176 8.86 -7.50 -9.30
C ARG A 176 9.92 -6.91 -8.38
N GLU A 177 10.30 -5.66 -8.60
CA GLU A 177 11.24 -4.93 -7.76
C GLU A 177 10.75 -4.87 -6.30
N THR A 178 9.44 -4.66 -6.13
CA THR A 178 8.80 -4.67 -4.80
C THR A 178 8.97 -6.02 -4.12
N VAL A 179 8.69 -7.12 -4.83
CA VAL A 179 8.86 -8.49 -4.30
C VAL A 179 10.32 -8.79 -4.00
N ASP A 180 11.24 -8.37 -4.85
CA ASP A 180 12.68 -8.56 -4.63
C ASP A 180 13.15 -7.78 -3.39
N GLU A 181 12.66 -6.55 -3.18
CA GLU A 181 13.00 -5.78 -1.97
C GLU A 181 12.35 -6.38 -0.71
N VAL A 182 11.12 -6.88 -0.80
CA VAL A 182 10.50 -7.63 0.31
C VAL A 182 11.39 -8.81 0.70
N LYS A 183 11.86 -9.61 -0.26
CA LYS A 183 12.76 -10.74 0.00
C LYS A 183 14.10 -10.30 0.61
N ASN A 184 14.69 -9.23 0.07
CA ASN A 184 15.94 -8.67 0.57
C ASN A 184 15.80 -8.17 2.02
N THR A 185 14.67 -7.52 2.34
CA THR A 185 14.36 -7.04 3.68
C THR A 185 14.20 -8.22 4.63
N LEU A 186 13.41 -9.23 4.28
CA LEU A 186 13.21 -10.41 5.11
C LEU A 186 14.51 -11.20 5.39
N GLN A 187 15.50 -11.12 4.48
CA GLN A 187 16.82 -11.74 4.69
C GLN A 187 17.73 -10.96 5.65
N LYS A 188 17.43 -9.70 5.91
CA LYS A 188 18.22 -8.80 6.78
C LYS A 188 17.68 -8.68 8.20
N ILE A 189 16.42 -9.08 8.40
CA ILE A 189 15.79 -9.08 9.73
C ILE A 189 16.40 -10.22 10.54
N ASP A 190 16.82 -9.92 11.75
CA ASP A 190 17.39 -10.91 12.67
C ASP A 190 16.32 -11.93 13.11
N GLU A 191 16.73 -13.19 13.32
CA GLU A 191 15.81 -14.29 13.66
C GLU A 191 15.04 -14.05 14.97
N ASP A 192 15.61 -13.27 15.88
CA ASP A 192 15.03 -12.95 17.19
C ASP A 192 14.11 -11.72 17.17
N GLU A 193 14.01 -11.03 16.03
CA GLU A 193 13.20 -9.81 15.89
C GLU A 193 11.79 -10.11 15.40
N ASN A 194 10.81 -9.50 16.06
CA ASN A 194 9.42 -9.52 15.58
C ASN A 194 9.21 -8.40 14.58
N PHE A 195 8.52 -8.70 13.48
CA PHE A 195 8.26 -7.69 12.47
C PHE A 195 6.82 -7.67 11.96
N PHE A 196 6.38 -6.49 11.54
CA PHE A 196 5.21 -6.25 10.73
C PHE A 196 5.63 -5.67 9.38
N LEU A 197 5.43 -6.42 8.31
CA LEU A 197 5.73 -5.99 6.94
C LEU A 197 4.43 -5.83 6.16
N PHE A 198 4.23 -4.64 5.60
CA PHE A 198 3.15 -4.32 4.68
C PHE A 198 3.69 -4.16 3.26
N THR A 199 3.00 -4.77 2.29
CA THR A 199 3.27 -4.54 0.86
C THR A 199 1.98 -4.45 0.07
N ASN A 200 1.96 -3.56 -0.95
CA ASN A 200 0.89 -3.45 -1.93
C ASN A 200 1.49 -3.70 -3.31
N LEU A 201 0.98 -4.69 -4.02
CA LEU A 201 1.44 -5.06 -5.37
C LEU A 201 0.44 -4.58 -6.42
N MET A 202 0.93 -3.90 -7.45
CA MET A 202 0.10 -3.20 -8.43
C MET A 202 -0.02 -3.90 -9.78
N THR A 203 0.41 -5.15 -9.91
CA THR A 203 0.39 -5.88 -11.20
C THR A 203 -1.01 -6.00 -11.82
N ALA A 204 -2.05 -6.07 -11.01
CA ALA A 204 -3.44 -6.14 -11.49
C ALA A 204 -4.11 -4.75 -11.63
N HIS A 205 -3.37 -3.66 -11.41
CA HIS A 205 -3.84 -2.29 -11.53
C HIS A 205 -3.57 -1.71 -12.93
N GLU A 206 -4.43 -0.80 -13.41
CA GLU A 206 -4.17 -0.03 -14.64
C GLU A 206 -2.96 0.92 -14.49
N PRO A 207 -2.19 1.19 -15.55
CA PRO A 207 -2.25 0.59 -16.90
C PRO A 207 -1.73 -0.85 -16.91
N TYR A 208 -2.42 -1.73 -17.64
CA TYR A 208 -1.99 -3.13 -17.77
C TYR A 208 -0.79 -3.19 -18.72
N GLU A 209 0.41 -3.20 -18.18
CA GLU A 209 1.61 -3.52 -18.97
C GLU A 209 1.71 -5.03 -19.07
N VAL A 210 1.44 -5.54 -20.27
CA VAL A 210 1.71 -6.94 -20.60
C VAL A 210 3.21 -7.05 -20.83
N GLY A 211 3.97 -7.24 -19.75
CA GLY A 211 5.37 -7.66 -19.85
C GLY A 211 5.44 -9.04 -20.49
N GLU A 212 6.57 -9.36 -21.15
CA GLU A 212 6.82 -10.75 -21.57
C GLU A 212 6.72 -11.65 -20.32
N PRO A 213 5.92 -12.73 -20.38
CA PRO A 213 5.88 -13.68 -19.26
C PRO A 213 7.30 -14.23 -19.03
N PRO A 214 7.69 -14.48 -17.78
CA PRO A 214 8.98 -15.09 -17.49
C PRO A 214 9.13 -16.38 -18.33
N ARG A 215 10.27 -16.55 -19.00
CA ARG A 215 10.52 -17.70 -19.90
C ARG A 215 10.36 -19.07 -19.21
N GLU A 216 10.42 -19.09 -17.89
CA GLU A 216 10.17 -20.28 -17.07
C GLU A 216 8.71 -20.73 -16.99
N TYR A 217 7.77 -19.95 -17.52
CA TYR A 217 6.34 -20.27 -17.59
C TYR A 217 5.85 -20.48 -19.05
N LEU A 218 6.76 -20.52 -20.04
CA LEU A 218 6.54 -20.92 -21.44
C LEU A 218 7.14 -22.29 -21.71
#